data_af6af023d09987439f466e2ddd34f66d
#
_entry.id   af6af023d09987439f466e2ddd34f66d
#
_cell.length_a   1.000
_cell.length_b   1.000
_cell.length_c   1.000
_cell.angle_alpha   90.00
_cell.angle_beta   90.00
_cell.angle_gamma   90.00
#
_symmetry.space_group_name_H-M   'P 1'
#
loop_
_entity.id
_entity.type
_entity.pdbx_description
1 polymer ?
#
loop_
_entity_poly.entity_id
_entity_poly.type
_entity_poly.pdbx_seq_one_letter_code
_entity_poly.pdbx_strand_id
1 'polypeptide(L)'
;MKKIEFNLKWSFWEKEIKGVFYLVPWNKKVVVNIHWLYWSWKWTDDKYIKFVEKFQDKWISSSLFYSSSRLNVENDDSLWKFENKQKKFFWKTFGNELDDAKIVLNYILKNSVDFLWIKQEDLEITLNWNSLWWMISFYLAEEFSQVKNISTVWTWAWLELGQIPIIDTLPQTEIFLEKVSDFEWNFLMNEAWLDDIFTKEAYNKLFEASLKANKSRILFDWVDHSFKLLNWEKSVLPYEKIFKNVKSLVEKRKLVTKKF
;
A
#
# COMPACT_ATOMS: atom_id res chain seq x y z
N MET A 1 3.04 -19.21 15.20
CA MET A 1 3.44 -17.92 14.57
C MET A 1 2.94 -16.78 15.42
N LYS A 2 3.70 -15.71 15.60
CA LYS A 2 3.35 -14.60 16.51
C LYS A 2 2.67 -13.47 15.73
N LYS A 3 1.59 -12.92 16.29
CA LYS A 3 0.86 -11.76 15.77
C LYS A 3 0.84 -10.69 16.85
N ILE A 4 1.05 -9.44 16.46
CA ILE A 4 0.92 -8.27 17.34
C ILE A 4 -0.12 -7.35 16.72
N GLU A 5 -1.13 -6.99 17.47
CA GLU A 5 -2.02 -5.89 17.14
C GLU A 5 -1.46 -4.62 17.79
N PHE A 6 -1.45 -3.54 17.07
CA PHE A 6 -0.95 -2.27 17.56
C PHE A 6 -1.97 -1.16 17.38
N ASN A 7 -1.89 -0.20 18.29
CA ASN A 7 -2.69 0.99 18.28
C ASN A 7 -1.77 2.17 18.59
N LEU A 8 -1.49 2.99 17.59
CA LEU A 8 -0.54 4.08 17.70
C LEU A 8 -1.29 5.40 17.78
N LYS A 9 -0.88 6.24 18.71
CA LYS A 9 -1.43 7.58 18.83
C LYS A 9 -0.92 8.42 17.66
N TRP A 10 -1.86 9.11 17.02
CA TRP A 10 -1.56 10.07 15.99
C TRP A 10 -1.52 11.50 16.54
N SER A 11 -0.73 12.35 15.92
CA SER A 11 -0.52 13.73 16.35
C SER A 11 -1.73 14.65 16.18
N PHE A 12 -2.79 14.18 15.52
CA PHE A 12 -3.94 14.97 15.15
C PHE A 12 -5.21 14.46 15.83
N TRP A 13 -5.70 15.16 16.86
CA TRP A 13 -7.00 14.94 17.49
C TRP A 13 -7.28 13.54 18.05
N GLU A 14 -6.44 13.02 18.92
CA GLU A 14 -6.66 11.77 19.66
C GLU A 14 -7.05 10.53 18.82
N LYS A 15 -6.86 10.60 17.51
CA LYS A 15 -7.14 9.47 16.62
C LYS A 15 -6.02 8.45 16.67
N GLU A 16 -6.38 7.23 16.36
CA GLU A 16 -5.48 6.09 16.48
C GLU A 16 -5.25 5.42 15.13
N ILE A 17 -4.01 5.05 14.87
CA ILE A 17 -3.63 4.22 13.75
C ILE A 17 -3.64 2.79 14.26
N LYS A 18 -4.56 1.97 13.75
CA LYS A 18 -4.68 0.55 14.13
C LYS A 18 -4.02 -0.33 13.10
N GLY A 19 -3.34 -1.36 13.56
CA GLY A 19 -2.69 -2.30 12.66
C GLY A 19 -2.42 -3.65 13.27
N VAL A 20 -1.94 -4.54 12.41
CA VAL A 20 -1.49 -5.88 12.78
C VAL A 20 -0.13 -6.14 12.15
N PHE A 21 0.72 -6.81 12.91
CA PHE A 21 2.02 -7.24 12.45
C PHE A 21 2.19 -8.75 12.69
N TYR A 22 2.30 -9.49 11.61
CA TYR A 22 2.60 -10.92 11.59
C TYR A 22 4.12 -11.10 11.56
N LEU A 23 4.67 -11.74 12.58
CA LEU A 23 6.09 -11.78 12.84
C LEU A 23 6.71 -13.09 12.37
N VAL A 24 7.85 -12.98 11.73
CA VAL A 24 8.76 -14.07 11.43
C VAL A 24 10.14 -13.68 11.97
N PRO A 25 10.48 -14.11 13.19
CA PRO A 25 11.79 -13.82 13.78
C PRO A 25 12.95 -14.26 12.88
N TRP A 26 14.09 -13.59 12.99
CA TRP A 26 15.31 -13.83 12.20
C TRP A 26 15.19 -13.56 10.70
N ASN A 27 14.04 -13.08 10.22
CA ASN A 27 13.91 -12.66 8.84
C ASN A 27 13.89 -11.13 8.75
N LYS A 28 14.88 -10.58 8.03
CA LYS A 28 15.01 -9.14 7.84
C LYS A 28 14.00 -8.53 6.84
N LYS A 29 13.23 -9.37 6.14
CA LYS A 29 12.28 -8.92 5.12
C LYS A 29 10.92 -8.66 5.74
N VAL A 30 10.42 -7.45 5.52
CA VAL A 30 9.12 -6.99 6.03
C VAL A 30 8.31 -6.41 4.89
N VAL A 31 7.09 -6.90 4.71
CA VAL A 31 6.11 -6.31 3.78
C VAL A 31 5.15 -5.45 4.57
N VAL A 32 5.12 -4.15 4.30
CA VAL A 32 4.18 -3.21 4.89
C VAL A 32 3.08 -2.94 3.88
N ASN A 33 1.86 -3.30 4.25
CA ASN A 33 0.69 -3.13 3.41
C ASN A 33 -0.17 -2.00 3.94
N ILE A 34 -0.69 -1.18 3.04
CA ILE A 34 -1.76 -0.25 3.35
C ILE A 34 -3.01 -0.65 2.58
N HIS A 35 -4.16 -0.59 3.26
CA HIS A 35 -5.42 -0.93 2.63
C HIS A 35 -5.97 0.24 1.81
N TRP A 36 -7.00 -0.04 1.02
CA TRP A 36 -7.72 0.97 0.24
C TRP A 36 -8.51 1.96 1.11
N LEU A 37 -8.67 3.21 0.64
CA LEU A 37 -9.24 4.36 1.32
C LEU A 37 -10.56 4.12 2.08
N TYR A 38 -11.41 3.24 1.61
CA TYR A 38 -12.78 3.07 2.10
C TYR A 38 -13.02 1.82 2.95
N TRP A 39 -11.99 1.08 3.39
CA TRP A 39 -12.17 -0.17 4.12
C TRP A 39 -12.09 0.01 5.64
N SER A 40 -12.86 -0.79 6.38
CA SER A 40 -12.85 -0.81 7.84
C SER A 40 -12.28 -2.12 8.40
N TRP A 41 -11.71 -2.06 9.62
CA TRP A 41 -11.08 -3.17 10.34
C TRP A 41 -12.02 -4.37 10.64
N LYS A 42 -13.34 -4.22 10.60
CA LYS A 42 -14.29 -5.17 11.20
C LYS A 42 -14.78 -6.32 10.32
N TRP A 43 -14.22 -6.52 9.15
CA TRP A 43 -14.68 -7.62 8.31
C TRP A 43 -13.93 -8.89 8.65
N THR A 44 -14.61 -9.85 9.32
CA THR A 44 -14.07 -11.18 9.67
C THR A 44 -13.58 -11.97 8.47
N ASP A 45 -14.02 -11.60 7.27
CA ASP A 45 -13.59 -12.14 5.98
C ASP A 45 -12.69 -11.18 5.19
N ASP A 46 -11.98 -10.28 5.87
CA ASP A 46 -11.15 -9.27 5.25
C ASP A 46 -10.06 -9.92 4.38
N LYS A 47 -10.22 -9.73 3.05
CA LYS A 47 -9.27 -10.23 2.06
C LYS A 47 -7.84 -9.70 2.25
N TYR A 48 -7.69 -8.52 2.85
CA TYR A 48 -6.38 -7.90 3.12
C TYR A 48 -5.69 -8.57 4.31
N ILE A 49 -6.45 -8.93 5.35
CA ILE A 49 -5.91 -9.73 6.47
C ILE A 49 -5.41 -11.07 5.93
N LYS A 50 -6.25 -11.78 5.17
CA LYS A 50 -5.86 -13.07 4.55
C LYS A 50 -4.64 -12.92 3.62
N PHE A 51 -4.55 -11.81 2.89
CA PHE A 51 -3.40 -11.51 2.03
C PHE A 51 -2.12 -11.33 2.84
N VAL A 52 -2.18 -10.59 3.95
CA VAL A 52 -1.03 -10.33 4.82
C VAL A 52 -0.60 -11.59 5.58
N GLU A 53 -1.52 -12.41 6.05
CA GLU A 53 -1.25 -13.71 6.69
C GLU A 53 -0.45 -14.65 5.79
N LYS A 54 -0.73 -14.68 4.49
CA LYS A 54 -0.01 -15.53 3.52
C LYS A 54 1.50 -15.27 3.48
N PHE A 55 1.95 -14.05 3.78
CA PHE A 55 3.39 -13.77 3.84
C PHE A 55 4.04 -14.50 5.01
N GLN A 56 3.38 -14.58 6.15
CA GLN A 56 3.88 -15.30 7.31
C GLN A 56 4.05 -16.80 7.01
N ASP A 57 3.14 -17.41 6.26
CA ASP A 57 3.26 -18.80 5.79
C ASP A 57 4.44 -19.02 4.85
N LYS A 58 4.98 -17.94 4.28
CA LYS A 58 6.16 -17.94 3.40
C LYS A 58 7.41 -17.41 4.10
N TRP A 59 7.41 -17.39 5.43
CA TRP A 59 8.53 -16.91 6.25
C TRP A 59 8.91 -15.44 5.98
N ILE A 60 7.94 -14.59 5.69
CA ILE A 60 8.11 -13.15 5.49
C ILE A 60 7.25 -12.44 6.50
N SER A 61 7.84 -11.54 7.28
CA SER A 61 7.06 -10.68 8.18
C SER A 61 6.20 -9.71 7.38
N SER A 62 4.99 -9.46 7.85
CA SER A 62 4.08 -8.56 7.14
C SER A 62 3.21 -7.77 8.09
N SER A 63 2.95 -6.53 7.74
CA SER A 63 2.08 -5.63 8.47
C SER A 63 0.96 -5.12 7.59
N LEU A 64 -0.19 -4.90 8.20
CA LEU A 64 -1.29 -4.14 7.63
C LEU A 64 -1.71 -3.09 8.64
N PHE A 65 -1.90 -1.86 8.20
CA PHE A 65 -2.41 -0.81 9.06
C PHE A 65 -3.52 0.00 8.38
N TYR A 66 -4.29 0.66 9.21
CA TYR A 66 -5.37 1.54 8.83
C TYR A 66 -5.03 2.94 9.28
N SER A 67 -5.06 3.87 8.36
CA SER A 67 -4.76 5.24 8.67
C SER A 67 -5.81 5.87 9.60
N SER A 68 -5.40 6.87 10.34
CA SER A 68 -6.22 7.56 11.34
C SER A 68 -7.41 8.36 10.79
N SER A 69 -7.58 8.47 9.47
CA SER A 69 -8.69 9.19 8.84
C SER A 69 -10.06 8.59 9.14
N ARG A 70 -10.07 7.37 9.59
CA ARG A 70 -11.33 6.68 9.82
C ARG A 70 -11.89 7.06 11.16
N LEU A 71 -12.98 7.82 11.13
CA LEU A 71 -13.88 7.89 12.28
C LEU A 71 -14.26 6.45 12.68
N ASN A 72 -14.48 6.21 13.96
CA ASN A 72 -14.99 4.94 14.49
C ASN A 72 -16.37 4.65 13.89
N VAL A 73 -16.39 4.11 12.70
CA VAL A 73 -17.61 3.80 11.96
C VAL A 73 -17.92 2.34 12.16
N GLU A 74 -18.01 1.97 13.40
CA GLU A 74 -18.15 0.57 13.73
C GLU A 74 -19.50 -0.01 13.39
N ASN A 75 -20.57 0.81 13.25
CA ASN A 75 -21.94 0.31 13.14
C ASN A 75 -22.87 1.16 12.26
N ASP A 76 -22.35 1.98 11.34
CA ASP A 76 -23.22 2.83 10.53
C ASP A 76 -23.22 2.41 9.05
N ASP A 77 -24.19 1.56 8.68
CA ASP A 77 -24.41 1.12 7.30
C ASP A 77 -24.71 2.27 6.33
N SER A 78 -25.15 3.44 6.85
CA SER A 78 -25.39 4.63 6.03
C SER A 78 -24.10 5.20 5.42
N LEU A 79 -22.95 4.87 5.98
CA LEU A 79 -21.63 5.37 5.57
C LEU A 79 -21.13 4.76 4.25
N TRP A 80 -21.83 3.81 3.69
CA TRP A 80 -21.56 3.29 2.34
C TRP A 80 -22.02 4.24 1.23
N LYS A 81 -22.87 5.22 1.54
CA LYS A 81 -23.25 6.25 0.57
C LYS A 81 -22.08 7.20 0.33
N PHE A 82 -21.86 7.57 -0.92
CA PHE A 82 -20.73 8.39 -1.37
C PHE A 82 -20.55 9.69 -0.55
N GLU A 83 -21.65 10.38 -0.23
CA GLU A 83 -21.69 11.61 0.57
C GLU A 83 -21.14 11.43 1.99
N ASN A 84 -21.40 10.28 2.60
CA ASN A 84 -20.91 9.97 3.94
C ASN A 84 -19.44 9.53 3.90
N LYS A 85 -18.97 8.96 2.78
CA LYS A 85 -17.55 8.63 2.57
C LYS A 85 -16.71 9.90 2.51
N GLN A 86 -17.19 10.94 1.84
CA GLN A 86 -16.51 12.24 1.80
C GLN A 86 -16.36 12.85 3.20
N LYS A 87 -17.38 12.80 4.04
CA LYS A 87 -17.34 13.31 5.42
C LYS A 87 -16.26 12.67 6.28
N LYS A 88 -15.91 11.41 6.03
CA LYS A 88 -14.87 10.69 6.77
C LYS A 88 -13.47 11.21 6.48
N PHE A 89 -13.26 11.78 5.29
CA PHE A 89 -11.96 12.27 4.83
C PHE A 89 -11.89 13.79 4.79
N PHE A 90 -12.96 14.48 5.21
CA PHE A 90 -13.10 15.92 5.08
C PHE A 90 -11.97 16.73 5.74
N TRP A 91 -11.30 16.15 6.74
CA TRP A 91 -10.27 16.80 7.51
C TRP A 91 -8.85 16.32 7.20
N LYS A 92 -8.70 15.34 6.34
CA LYS A 92 -7.43 14.68 6.13
C LYS A 92 -6.77 15.13 4.85
N THR A 93 -5.51 15.53 4.96
CA THR A 93 -4.65 15.94 3.86
C THR A 93 -3.73 14.77 3.46
N PHE A 94 -3.08 14.88 2.30
CA PHE A 94 -2.02 13.97 1.89
C PHE A 94 -0.87 13.92 2.92
N GLY A 95 -0.50 15.10 3.47
CA GLY A 95 0.51 15.17 4.54
C GLY A 95 0.14 14.35 5.76
N ASN A 96 -1.12 14.38 6.20
CA ASN A 96 -1.57 13.58 7.33
C ASN A 96 -1.48 12.07 7.06
N GLU A 97 -1.77 11.62 5.83
CA GLU A 97 -1.61 10.22 5.45
C GLU A 97 -0.12 9.80 5.42
N LEU A 98 0.73 10.68 4.93
CA LEU A 98 2.16 10.46 4.94
C LEU A 98 2.69 10.34 6.38
N ASP A 99 2.23 11.20 7.28
CA ASP A 99 2.61 11.15 8.70
C ASP A 99 2.16 9.86 9.38
N ASP A 100 0.93 9.40 9.11
CA ASP A 100 0.46 8.11 9.61
C ASP A 100 1.39 6.96 9.18
N ALA A 101 1.77 6.95 7.93
CA ALA A 101 2.65 5.93 7.38
C ALA A 101 4.06 5.99 8.00
N LYS A 102 4.59 7.20 8.23
CA LYS A 102 5.86 7.41 8.94
C LYS A 102 5.81 6.89 10.37
N ILE A 103 4.72 7.15 11.09
CA ILE A 103 4.52 6.64 12.45
C ILE A 103 4.57 5.11 12.47
N VAL A 104 3.91 4.45 11.53
CA VAL A 104 3.92 2.98 11.44
C VAL A 104 5.30 2.45 11.10
N LEU A 105 6.01 3.03 10.12
CA LEU A 105 7.36 2.59 9.78
C LEU A 105 8.33 2.78 10.95
N ASN A 106 8.27 3.93 11.62
CA ASN A 106 9.07 4.19 12.81
C ASN A 106 8.77 3.19 13.94
N TYR A 107 7.49 2.83 14.13
CA TYR A 107 7.11 1.80 15.10
C TYR A 107 7.74 0.44 14.78
N ILE A 108 7.66 0.00 13.51
CA ILE A 108 8.25 -1.27 13.07
C ILE A 108 9.78 -1.25 13.24
N LEU A 109 10.44 -0.18 12.81
CA LEU A 109 11.89 -0.03 12.90
C LEU A 109 12.37 -0.02 14.35
N LYS A 110 11.76 0.81 15.19
CA LYS A 110 12.13 0.95 16.61
C LYS A 110 12.00 -0.34 17.42
N ASN A 111 11.01 -1.17 17.05
CA ASN A 111 10.74 -2.42 17.75
C ASN A 111 11.32 -3.65 17.02
N SER A 112 12.13 -3.46 16.01
CA SER A 112 12.62 -4.56 15.15
C SER A 112 13.45 -5.60 15.91
N VAL A 113 14.24 -5.18 16.89
CA VAL A 113 15.02 -6.09 17.73
C VAL A 113 14.12 -6.95 18.61
N ASP A 114 13.11 -6.34 19.24
CA ASP A 114 12.20 -7.05 20.14
C ASP A 114 11.24 -7.99 19.40
N PHE A 115 10.86 -7.60 18.18
CA PHE A 115 9.88 -8.34 17.38
C PHE A 115 10.52 -9.40 16.50
N LEU A 116 11.63 -9.05 15.86
CA LEU A 116 12.24 -9.83 14.79
C LEU A 116 13.63 -10.32 15.12
N TRP A 117 14.26 -9.82 16.20
CA TRP A 117 15.66 -10.03 16.55
C TRP A 117 16.63 -9.55 15.43
N ILE A 118 16.22 -8.52 14.73
CA ILE A 118 16.97 -7.89 13.63
C ILE A 118 17.19 -6.43 13.96
N LYS A 119 18.38 -5.93 13.74
CA LYS A 119 18.67 -4.52 13.90
C LYS A 119 17.90 -3.70 12.87
N GLN A 120 17.52 -2.50 13.25
CA GLN A 120 16.72 -1.60 12.41
C GLN A 120 17.42 -1.31 11.06
N GLU A 121 18.73 -1.12 11.06
CA GLU A 121 19.52 -0.85 9.85
C GLU A 121 19.61 -2.02 8.87
N ASP A 122 19.39 -3.24 9.35
CA ASP A 122 19.44 -4.46 8.54
C ASP A 122 18.10 -4.84 7.89
N LEU A 123 17.02 -4.16 8.27
CA LEU A 123 15.71 -4.46 7.70
C LEU A 123 15.62 -4.10 6.21
N GLU A 124 14.95 -4.98 5.46
CA GLU A 124 14.59 -4.75 4.05
C GLU A 124 13.06 -4.61 3.96
N ILE A 125 12.58 -3.39 3.84
CA ILE A 125 11.15 -3.10 3.78
C ILE A 125 10.66 -3.09 2.33
N THR A 126 9.55 -3.78 2.11
CA THR A 126 8.75 -3.71 0.89
C THR A 126 7.45 -2.98 1.20
N LEU A 127 7.20 -1.86 0.53
CA LEU A 127 5.91 -1.18 0.60
C LEU A 127 4.99 -1.74 -0.48
N ASN A 128 3.84 -2.27 -0.09
CA ASN A 128 2.84 -2.80 -1.01
C ASN A 128 1.53 -2.05 -0.84
N TRP A 129 1.25 -1.14 -1.76
CA TRP A 129 0.25 -0.12 -1.55
C TRP A 129 -0.74 -0.03 -2.71
N ASN A 130 -1.99 0.19 -2.33
CA ASN A 130 -3.11 0.22 -3.26
C ASN A 130 -3.66 1.63 -3.43
N SER A 131 -4.10 1.97 -4.65
CA SER A 131 -4.77 3.22 -4.98
C SER A 131 -3.93 4.45 -4.62
N LEU A 132 -4.54 5.55 -4.19
CA LEU A 132 -3.92 6.85 -3.90
C LEU A 132 -2.64 6.78 -3.05
N TRP A 133 -2.53 5.80 -2.17
CA TRP A 133 -1.44 5.68 -1.21
C TRP A 133 -0.09 5.27 -1.81
N TRP A 134 -0.07 4.79 -3.03
CA TRP A 134 1.19 4.43 -3.69
C TRP A 134 2.17 5.61 -3.80
N MET A 135 1.65 6.85 -3.92
CA MET A 135 2.48 8.05 -3.94
C MET A 135 3.31 8.20 -2.66
N ILE A 136 2.71 7.89 -1.51
CA ILE A 136 3.36 7.94 -0.19
C ILE A 136 4.58 7.02 -0.16
N SER A 137 4.56 5.89 -0.89
CA SER A 137 5.69 4.95 -0.91
C SER A 137 7.00 5.59 -1.35
N PHE A 138 6.98 6.50 -2.32
CA PHE A 138 8.18 7.16 -2.81
C PHE A 138 8.71 8.22 -1.82
N TYR A 139 7.81 8.92 -1.14
CA TYR A 139 8.20 9.83 -0.04
C TYR A 139 8.82 9.07 1.13
N LEU A 140 8.26 7.92 1.47
CA LEU A 140 8.83 7.08 2.52
C LEU A 140 10.17 6.48 2.12
N ALA A 141 10.33 6.10 0.85
CA ALA A 141 11.59 5.55 0.36
C ALA A 141 12.75 6.57 0.39
N GLU A 142 12.45 7.85 0.25
CA GLU A 142 13.42 8.93 0.41
C GLU A 142 13.86 9.09 1.87
N GLU A 143 12.93 8.96 2.81
CA GLU A 143 13.20 9.18 4.23
C GLU A 143 13.74 7.93 4.95
N PHE A 144 13.32 6.73 4.51
CA PHE A 144 13.66 5.47 5.16
C PHE A 144 14.54 4.61 4.24
N SER A 145 15.84 4.60 4.48
CA SER A 145 16.82 3.83 3.69
C SER A 145 16.57 2.32 3.70
N GLN A 146 15.76 1.80 4.64
CA GLN A 146 15.33 0.41 4.71
C GLN A 146 14.32 0.04 3.63
N VAL A 147 13.64 1.01 3.00
CA VAL A 147 12.69 0.75 1.91
C VAL A 147 13.47 0.38 0.66
N LYS A 148 13.46 -0.90 0.31
CA LYS A 148 14.19 -1.47 -0.83
C LYS A 148 13.29 -1.90 -1.98
N ASN A 149 12.00 -2.02 -1.72
CA ASN A 149 11.05 -2.44 -2.74
C ASN A 149 9.75 -1.65 -2.60
N ILE A 150 9.20 -1.23 -3.74
CA ILE A 150 7.86 -0.65 -3.84
C ILE A 150 7.06 -1.52 -4.79
N SER A 151 5.90 -1.98 -4.35
CA SER A 151 4.89 -2.62 -5.18
C SER A 151 3.63 -1.78 -5.15
N THR A 152 3.15 -1.43 -6.32
CA THR A 152 1.92 -0.65 -6.46
C THR A 152 0.84 -1.47 -7.13
N VAL A 153 -0.38 -1.27 -6.67
CA VAL A 153 -1.58 -1.83 -7.25
C VAL A 153 -2.53 -0.66 -7.46
N TRP A 154 -3.01 -0.43 -8.68
CA TRP A 154 -3.81 0.74 -9.04
C TRP A 154 -3.04 2.04 -8.86
N THR A 155 -2.18 2.32 -9.79
CA THR A 155 -1.35 3.52 -9.75
C THR A 155 -1.84 4.56 -10.72
N TRP A 156 -1.78 5.81 -10.29
CA TRP A 156 -2.32 6.90 -11.04
C TRP A 156 -1.51 8.19 -10.86
N ALA A 157 -1.43 9.03 -11.90
CA ALA A 157 -0.75 10.32 -11.86
C ALA A 157 -1.69 11.53 -11.86
N TRP A 158 -2.99 11.39 -12.13
CA TRP A 158 -3.97 12.47 -12.12
C TRP A 158 -5.38 12.02 -11.75
N LEU A 159 -6.04 12.76 -10.85
CA LEU A 159 -7.47 12.78 -10.68
C LEU A 159 -7.98 14.22 -10.64
N GLU A 160 -8.87 14.54 -11.53
CA GLU A 160 -9.85 15.60 -11.33
C GLU A 160 -11.01 15.08 -10.47
N LEU A 161 -10.74 14.54 -9.30
CA LEU A 161 -11.78 14.20 -8.33
C LEU A 161 -11.87 15.34 -7.32
N GLY A 162 -12.62 16.36 -7.67
CA GLY A 162 -12.80 17.55 -6.86
C GLY A 162 -13.28 17.27 -5.44
N GLN A 163 -12.93 18.22 -4.54
CA GLN A 163 -13.57 18.50 -3.26
C GLN A 163 -13.30 17.55 -2.07
N ILE A 164 -12.20 16.83 -2.04
CA ILE A 164 -11.77 16.14 -0.82
C ILE A 164 -10.38 16.66 -0.45
N PRO A 165 -10.13 17.19 0.76
CA PRO A 165 -8.85 17.81 1.14
C PRO A 165 -7.62 16.94 0.91
N ILE A 166 -7.76 15.63 1.02
CA ILE A 166 -6.67 14.71 0.73
C ILE A 166 -6.24 14.74 -0.74
N ILE A 167 -7.16 14.97 -1.66
CA ILE A 167 -6.89 15.09 -3.10
C ILE A 167 -6.39 16.48 -3.43
N ASP A 168 -7.00 17.50 -2.84
CA ASP A 168 -6.63 18.89 -3.07
C ASP A 168 -5.22 19.22 -2.53
N THR A 169 -4.71 18.40 -1.63
CA THR A 169 -3.37 18.55 -1.04
C THR A 169 -2.34 17.56 -1.58
N LEU A 170 -2.66 16.86 -2.67
CA LEU A 170 -1.69 16.02 -3.37
C LEU A 170 -0.52 16.87 -3.87
N PRO A 171 0.70 16.33 -3.88
CA PRO A 171 1.83 17.02 -4.47
C PRO A 171 1.60 17.27 -5.96
N GLN A 172 2.17 18.37 -6.47
CA GLN A 172 2.18 18.62 -7.90
C GLN A 172 2.85 17.45 -8.63
N THR A 173 2.35 17.11 -9.79
CA THR A 173 2.78 15.93 -10.55
C THR A 173 4.29 15.95 -10.83
N GLU A 174 4.83 17.09 -11.21
CA GLU A 174 6.24 17.25 -11.55
C GLU A 174 7.12 16.96 -10.33
N ILE A 175 6.78 17.54 -9.17
CA ILE A 175 7.49 17.33 -7.90
C ILE A 175 7.42 15.84 -7.51
N PHE A 176 6.27 15.23 -7.72
CA PHE A 176 6.12 13.82 -7.41
C PHE A 176 6.93 12.92 -8.36
N LEU A 177 6.95 13.21 -9.66
CA LEU A 177 7.73 12.44 -10.64
C LEU A 177 9.25 12.56 -10.41
N GLU A 178 9.74 13.67 -9.85
CA GLU A 178 11.12 13.78 -9.38
C GLU A 178 11.41 12.74 -8.29
N LYS A 179 10.55 12.60 -7.29
CA LYS A 179 10.68 11.56 -6.25
C LYS A 179 10.70 10.14 -6.84
N VAL A 180 9.86 9.90 -7.84
CA VAL A 180 9.85 8.61 -8.56
C VAL A 180 11.16 8.37 -9.29
N SER A 181 11.71 9.40 -9.93
CA SER A 181 12.96 9.30 -10.70
C SER A 181 14.18 9.02 -9.81
N ASP A 182 14.14 9.46 -8.57
CA ASP A 182 15.23 9.29 -7.61
C ASP A 182 15.24 7.95 -6.89
N PHE A 183 14.15 7.22 -6.95
CA PHE A 183 14.08 5.88 -6.38
C PHE A 183 14.93 4.88 -7.16
N GLU A 184 15.95 4.32 -6.54
CA GLU A 184 16.98 3.48 -7.19
C GLU A 184 16.84 1.97 -6.94
N TRP A 185 15.85 1.55 -6.15
CA TRP A 185 15.66 0.15 -5.78
C TRP A 185 14.67 -0.58 -6.70
N ASN A 186 13.95 -1.57 -6.19
CA ASN A 186 13.05 -2.36 -7.02
C ASN A 186 11.64 -1.78 -7.02
N PHE A 187 11.08 -1.57 -8.20
CA PHE A 187 9.73 -1.08 -8.42
C PHE A 187 8.90 -2.07 -9.23
N LEU A 188 7.78 -2.51 -8.64
CA LEU A 188 6.81 -3.39 -9.28
C LEU A 188 5.47 -2.67 -9.44
N MET A 189 5.03 -2.49 -10.66
CA MET A 189 3.74 -1.92 -10.99
C MET A 189 2.77 -3.01 -11.45
N ASN A 190 1.66 -3.18 -10.72
CA ASN A 190 0.56 -4.05 -11.12
C ASN A 190 -0.55 -3.18 -11.70
N GLU A 191 -0.90 -3.40 -12.95
CA GLU A 191 -1.85 -2.61 -13.73
C GLU A 191 -3.07 -3.44 -14.12
N ALA A 192 -4.26 -2.87 -13.99
CA ALA A 192 -5.50 -3.44 -14.50
C ALA A 192 -5.75 -2.96 -15.93
N TRP A 193 -6.06 -3.90 -16.84
CA TRP A 193 -6.31 -3.57 -18.26
C TRP A 193 -7.56 -2.72 -18.47
N LEU A 194 -8.59 -2.99 -17.68
CA LEU A 194 -9.90 -2.34 -17.75
C LEU A 194 -10.08 -1.33 -16.62
N ASP A 195 -9.00 -0.70 -16.21
CA ASP A 195 -9.08 0.37 -15.23
C ASP A 195 -9.84 1.56 -15.84
N ASP A 196 -11.02 1.83 -15.30
CA ASP A 196 -11.91 2.92 -15.69
C ASP A 196 -11.63 4.22 -14.93
N ILE A 197 -10.76 4.16 -13.93
CA ILE A 197 -10.38 5.31 -13.11
C ILE A 197 -9.04 5.88 -13.59
N PHE A 198 -8.10 5.01 -14.02
CA PHE A 198 -6.74 5.40 -14.40
C PHE A 198 -6.44 5.10 -15.85
N THR A 199 -5.98 6.12 -16.55
CA THR A 199 -5.63 5.99 -17.95
C THR A 199 -4.30 5.25 -18.14
N LYS A 200 -4.16 4.58 -19.27
CA LYS A 200 -2.89 3.95 -19.67
C LYS A 200 -1.74 4.95 -19.72
N GLU A 201 -2.05 6.20 -20.08
CA GLU A 201 -1.08 7.28 -20.12
C GLU A 201 -0.52 7.58 -18.73
N ALA A 202 -1.38 7.62 -17.70
CA ALA A 202 -0.96 7.83 -16.32
C ALA A 202 -0.02 6.72 -15.82
N TYR A 203 -0.34 5.46 -16.12
CA TYR A 203 0.55 4.32 -15.83
C TYR A 203 1.89 4.42 -16.58
N ASN A 204 1.87 4.79 -17.85
CA ASN A 204 3.08 4.96 -18.66
C ASN A 204 3.97 6.06 -18.05
N LYS A 205 3.41 7.23 -17.78
CA LYS A 205 4.13 8.37 -17.21
C LYS A 205 4.88 8.00 -15.94
N LEU A 206 4.21 7.30 -15.02
CA LEU A 206 4.83 6.82 -13.80
C LEU A 206 5.97 5.84 -14.06
N PHE A 207 5.69 4.83 -14.90
CA PHE A 207 6.66 3.79 -15.20
C PHE A 207 7.90 4.36 -15.92
N GLU A 208 7.71 5.28 -16.82
CA GLU A 208 8.79 5.96 -17.53
C GLU A 208 9.61 6.86 -16.60
N ALA A 209 8.96 7.59 -15.70
CA ALA A 209 9.62 8.46 -14.73
C ALA A 209 10.55 7.71 -13.76
N SER A 210 10.31 6.44 -13.48
CA SER A 210 11.17 5.64 -12.59
C SER A 210 12.49 5.23 -13.26
N LEU A 211 13.37 6.21 -13.48
CA LEU A 211 14.56 6.07 -14.31
C LEU A 211 15.65 5.21 -13.66
N LYS A 212 15.88 5.37 -12.37
CA LYS A 212 16.95 4.71 -11.61
C LYS A 212 16.51 3.34 -11.06
N ALA A 213 15.22 3.06 -11.01
CA ALA A 213 14.68 1.84 -10.43
C ALA A 213 14.89 0.61 -11.32
N ASN A 214 15.17 -0.53 -10.68
CA ASN A 214 15.00 -1.83 -11.30
C ASN A 214 13.50 -2.13 -11.37
N LYS A 215 12.86 -1.75 -12.48
CA LYS A 215 11.42 -1.70 -12.62
C LYS A 215 10.83 -2.85 -13.41
N SER A 216 9.64 -3.28 -12.98
CA SER A 216 8.83 -4.30 -13.67
C SER A 216 7.38 -3.87 -13.69
N ARG A 217 6.68 -4.21 -14.78
CA ARG A 217 5.25 -3.92 -14.98
C ARG A 217 4.53 -5.21 -15.31
N ILE A 218 3.43 -5.46 -14.63
CA ILE A 218 2.60 -6.64 -14.86
C ILE A 218 1.18 -6.17 -15.14
N LEU A 219 0.72 -6.51 -16.34
CA LEU A 219 -0.62 -6.22 -16.80
C LEU A 219 -1.55 -7.38 -16.43
N PHE A 220 -2.69 -7.05 -15.85
CA PHE A 220 -3.76 -7.98 -15.54
C PHE A 220 -4.88 -7.80 -16.56
N ASP A 221 -4.95 -8.69 -17.54
CA ASP A 221 -6.00 -8.68 -18.55
C ASP A 221 -7.37 -8.95 -17.91
N TRP A 222 -8.42 -8.34 -18.45
CA TRP A 222 -9.82 -8.56 -18.07
C TRP A 222 -10.16 -8.22 -16.60
N VAL A 223 -9.38 -7.36 -15.98
CA VAL A 223 -9.55 -6.95 -14.58
C VAL A 223 -9.83 -5.45 -14.52
N ASP A 224 -10.87 -5.08 -13.76
CA ASP A 224 -11.26 -3.70 -13.50
C ASP A 224 -10.37 -3.02 -12.44
N HIS A 225 -10.64 -1.76 -12.13
CA HIS A 225 -9.97 -1.03 -11.05
C HIS A 225 -10.02 -1.76 -9.70
N SER A 226 -11.05 -2.52 -9.41
CA SER A 226 -11.18 -3.30 -8.17
C SER A 226 -10.50 -4.67 -8.23
N PHE A 227 -9.78 -4.98 -9.30
CA PHE A 227 -9.23 -6.30 -9.61
C PHE A 227 -10.29 -7.40 -9.58
N LYS A 228 -11.48 -7.08 -10.06
CA LYS A 228 -12.53 -8.05 -10.33
C LYS A 228 -12.46 -8.44 -11.79
N LEU A 229 -12.72 -9.71 -12.07
CA LEU A 229 -12.88 -10.18 -13.45
C LEU A 229 -14.23 -9.67 -14.02
N LEU A 230 -14.27 -9.43 -15.33
CA LEU A 230 -15.46 -8.93 -16.02
C LEU A 230 -16.70 -9.82 -15.88
N ASN A 231 -16.51 -11.11 -15.64
CA ASN A 231 -17.61 -12.06 -15.46
C ASN A 231 -18.30 -11.98 -14.10
N TRP A 232 -18.03 -10.94 -13.31
CA TRP A 232 -18.58 -10.71 -11.97
C TRP A 232 -18.28 -11.81 -10.94
N GLU A 233 -17.52 -12.81 -11.29
CA GLU A 233 -17.01 -13.77 -10.32
C GLU A 233 -16.08 -13.03 -9.37
N LYS A 234 -16.33 -13.15 -8.07
CA LYS A 234 -15.41 -12.70 -7.02
C LYS A 234 -14.16 -13.60 -7.05
N SER A 235 -13.38 -13.45 -8.09
CA SER A 235 -12.19 -14.26 -8.26
C SER A 235 -11.12 -13.80 -7.28
N VAL A 236 -10.58 -14.73 -6.53
CA VAL A 236 -9.37 -14.50 -5.70
C VAL A 236 -8.10 -14.52 -6.56
N LEU A 237 -8.19 -14.93 -7.83
CA LEU A 237 -7.03 -15.12 -8.72
C LEU A 237 -6.16 -13.86 -8.88
N PRO A 238 -6.68 -12.65 -9.09
CA PRO A 238 -5.85 -11.47 -9.18
C PRO A 238 -5.03 -11.21 -7.91
N TYR A 239 -5.64 -11.38 -6.73
CA TYR A 239 -4.95 -11.22 -5.45
C TYR A 239 -3.88 -12.28 -5.21
N GLU A 240 -4.14 -13.52 -5.61
CA GLU A 240 -3.12 -14.59 -5.56
C GLU A 240 -1.93 -14.26 -6.45
N LYS A 241 -2.18 -13.68 -7.61
CA LYS A 241 -1.14 -13.28 -8.55
C LYS A 241 -0.35 -12.08 -8.02
N ILE A 242 -1.03 -11.06 -7.47
CA ILE A 242 -0.38 -9.94 -6.80
C ILE A 242 0.50 -10.46 -5.65
N PHE A 243 -0.03 -11.34 -4.81
CA PHE A 243 0.74 -11.96 -3.73
C PHE A 243 2.03 -12.65 -4.24
N LYS A 244 1.92 -13.46 -5.30
CA LYS A 244 3.07 -14.13 -5.92
C LYS A 244 4.09 -13.13 -6.46
N ASN A 245 3.63 -12.04 -7.07
CA ASN A 245 4.48 -11.00 -7.62
C ASN A 245 5.23 -10.25 -6.50
N VAL A 246 4.52 -9.81 -5.46
CA VAL A 246 5.13 -9.14 -4.30
C VAL A 246 6.11 -10.08 -3.59
N LYS A 247 5.74 -11.35 -3.40
CA LYS A 247 6.65 -12.35 -2.83
C LYS A 247 7.92 -12.50 -3.67
N SER A 248 7.80 -12.59 -5.00
CA SER A 248 8.95 -12.68 -5.91
C SER A 248 9.84 -11.45 -5.82
N LEU A 249 9.25 -10.26 -5.72
CA LEU A 249 9.97 -9.01 -5.50
C LEU A 249 10.79 -9.04 -4.20
N VAL A 250 10.16 -9.43 -3.09
CA VAL A 250 10.80 -9.57 -1.77
C VAL A 250 11.95 -10.59 -1.79
N GLU A 251 11.78 -11.68 -2.52
CA GLU A 251 12.78 -12.75 -2.63
C GLU A 251 13.87 -12.45 -3.67
N LYS A 252 13.80 -11.28 -4.36
CA LYS A 252 14.73 -10.91 -5.45
C LYS A 252 14.77 -11.93 -6.58
N ARG A 253 13.67 -12.64 -6.82
CA ARG A 253 13.53 -13.57 -7.94
C ARG A 253 13.18 -12.78 -9.21
N LYS A 254 13.60 -13.28 -10.38
CA LYS A 254 13.17 -12.69 -11.65
C LYS A 254 11.63 -12.72 -11.73
N LEU A 255 11.04 -11.55 -11.87
CA LEU A 255 9.62 -11.44 -12.12
C LEU A 255 9.33 -12.00 -13.51
N VAL A 256 8.44 -12.97 -13.59
CA VAL A 256 8.03 -13.55 -14.87
C VAL A 256 7.04 -12.57 -15.52
N THR A 257 7.56 -11.72 -16.39
CA THR A 257 6.75 -10.84 -17.24
C THR A 257 6.07 -11.68 -18.32
N LYS A 258 5.03 -12.42 -17.98
CA LYS A 258 4.13 -13.01 -18.98
C LYS A 258 2.95 -12.07 -19.14
N LYS A 259 2.73 -11.62 -20.38
CA LYS A 259 1.41 -11.14 -20.81
C LYS A 259 0.45 -12.31 -20.64
N PHE A 260 -0.62 -12.11 -19.92
CA PHE A 260 -1.71 -13.08 -19.77
C PHE A 260 -2.99 -12.43 -20.26
#